data_21732d7877d9b69c18db17a76a08dd8f
#
_entry.id   21732d7877d9b69c18db17a76a08dd8f
#
_cell.length_a   1.000
_cell.length_b   1.000
_cell.length_c   1.000
_cell.angle_alpha   90.00
_cell.angle_beta   90.00
_cell.angle_gamma   90.00
#
_symmetry.space_group_name_H-M   'P 1'
#
loop_
_entity.id
_entity.type
_entity.pdbx_description
1 polymer ?
#
loop_
_entity_poly.entity_id
_entity_poly.type
_entity_poly.pdbx_seq_one_letter_code
_entity_poly.pdbx_strand_id
1 'polypeptide(L)'
;MFKRCYVNALILMGLTVPCAAQGAGSGIIEIPKELQAASAQCSQGVVYDTGSFTAGYIIGSGHPNDATMVMKFDLPAGTTRLDQVCGCFSRSNSAAPSSMSFEAVVYDDDGPGGQPGTFLGAVNATASAIPVSTPQFYSIDFSGSGIVVPNTSVYVGFRWPGGNIGICGNSSSATLHSSYDSVNSGASWDNTQTTFAGFPPPRVLGIRLDPTPGPTTCTPGATTLCLNNNRFKVEATFNTTSGQIGQAQVVKLTDETGYLWFFDASNIEVVVKALNACSFNNRYWIYAAGLTDVHVVVTVTDTQTGVFKTYNNPQGHAFLPILDSSAFATCP
;
A
#
# COMPACT_ATOMS: atom_id res chain seq x y z
N MET A 1 22.53 31.25 -25.89
CA MET A 1 23.63 30.47 -25.27
C MET A 1 23.12 29.08 -25.05
N PHE A 2 23.37 28.15 -25.97
CA PHE A 2 22.81 26.80 -25.91
C PHE A 2 23.70 25.90 -25.02
N LYS A 3 23.22 25.47 -23.89
CA LYS A 3 23.88 24.43 -23.08
C LYS A 3 23.49 23.06 -23.65
N ARG A 4 24.48 22.33 -24.15
CA ARG A 4 24.36 20.95 -24.57
C ARG A 4 24.24 20.06 -23.32
N CYS A 5 23.15 19.31 -23.20
CA CYS A 5 23.06 18.22 -22.25
C CYS A 5 23.79 16.99 -22.81
N TYR A 6 24.86 16.56 -22.16
CA TYR A 6 25.53 15.28 -22.46
C TYR A 6 24.97 14.22 -21.53
N VAL A 7 24.20 13.30 -22.08
CA VAL A 7 23.97 11.98 -21.45
C VAL A 7 25.02 11.04 -22.07
N ASN A 8 25.88 10.47 -21.25
CA ASN A 8 26.83 9.44 -21.70
C ASN A 8 26.04 8.15 -22.03
N ALA A 9 25.58 8.03 -23.26
CA ALA A 9 25.16 6.78 -23.84
C ALA A 9 26.26 6.30 -24.80
N LEU A 10 26.57 5.03 -24.75
CA LEU A 10 27.48 4.36 -25.70
C LEU A 10 26.99 4.63 -27.15
N ILE A 11 27.94 5.05 -27.97
CA ILE A 11 27.75 5.40 -29.37
C ILE A 11 27.23 4.23 -30.18
N LEU A 12 26.03 4.36 -30.75
CA LEU A 12 25.66 3.81 -32.05
C LEU A 12 24.58 4.69 -32.68
N MET A 13 25.00 5.36 -33.78
CA MET A 13 24.24 6.07 -34.81
C MET A 13 23.46 7.34 -34.42
N GLY A 14 23.97 8.43 -34.96
CA GLY A 14 23.53 9.80 -34.93
C GLY A 14 22.06 10.02 -35.27
N LEU A 15 21.28 10.30 -34.24
CA LEU A 15 20.04 11.06 -34.31
C LEU A 15 20.13 12.14 -33.25
N THR A 16 20.38 13.38 -33.70
CA THR A 16 20.24 14.56 -32.83
C THR A 16 18.78 14.85 -32.65
N VAL A 17 18.22 14.50 -31.49
CA VAL A 17 16.89 14.92 -31.07
C VAL A 17 16.97 16.38 -30.59
N PRO A 18 16.14 17.30 -31.08
CA PRO A 18 16.12 18.69 -30.60
C PRO A 18 15.61 18.72 -29.15
N CYS A 19 16.38 19.37 -28.28
CA CYS A 19 16.00 19.62 -26.89
C CYS A 19 14.84 20.62 -26.87
N ALA A 20 13.58 20.17 -26.83
CA ALA A 20 12.43 21.02 -26.55
C ALA A 20 12.47 21.44 -25.06
N ALA A 21 11.97 22.63 -24.76
CA ALA A 21 12.05 23.28 -23.45
C ALA A 21 11.67 22.31 -22.31
N GLN A 22 12.68 21.77 -21.65
CA GLN A 22 12.56 20.96 -20.46
C GLN A 22 12.46 21.91 -19.27
N GLY A 23 11.50 21.68 -18.37
CA GLY A 23 11.56 22.27 -17.04
C GLY A 23 12.95 22.01 -16.45
N ALA A 24 13.55 23.01 -15.81
CA ALA A 24 14.94 22.96 -15.36
C ALA A 24 15.22 21.66 -14.56
N GLY A 25 15.96 20.75 -15.17
CA GLY A 25 16.47 19.55 -14.51
C GLY A 25 15.62 18.30 -14.57
N SER A 26 14.65 18.18 -15.49
CA SER A 26 13.94 16.89 -15.73
C SER A 26 14.72 15.97 -16.66
N GLY A 27 14.59 14.65 -16.46
CA GLY A 27 15.23 13.63 -17.28
C GLY A 27 14.67 12.25 -17.02
N ILE A 28 15.10 11.28 -17.81
CA ILE A 28 14.75 9.88 -17.60
C ILE A 28 16.00 8.99 -17.47
N ILE A 29 15.86 7.91 -16.74
CA ILE A 29 16.77 6.77 -16.69
C ILE A 29 16.11 5.69 -17.52
N GLU A 30 16.70 5.33 -18.66
CA GLU A 30 16.19 4.21 -19.45
C GLU A 30 16.34 2.89 -18.68
N ILE A 31 15.26 2.11 -18.62
CA ILE A 31 15.26 0.76 -18.05
C ILE A 31 15.22 -0.22 -19.23
N PRO A 32 16.27 -1.03 -19.43
CA PRO A 32 16.32 -2.04 -20.47
C PRO A 32 15.13 -3.00 -20.37
N LYS A 33 14.59 -3.43 -21.51
CA LYS A 33 13.36 -4.23 -21.58
C LYS A 33 13.43 -5.50 -20.72
N GLU A 34 14.60 -6.12 -20.65
CA GLU A 34 14.88 -7.33 -19.87
C GLU A 34 14.90 -7.08 -18.34
N LEU A 35 15.04 -5.83 -17.92
CA LEU A 35 15.11 -5.43 -16.50
C LEU A 35 13.85 -4.70 -16.01
N GLN A 36 12.80 -4.57 -16.81
CA GLN A 36 11.61 -3.78 -16.47
C GLN A 36 10.76 -4.36 -15.34
N ALA A 37 10.87 -5.66 -15.07
CA ALA A 37 10.11 -6.30 -13.99
C ALA A 37 10.69 -5.93 -12.61
N ALA A 38 9.85 -5.42 -11.73
CA ALA A 38 10.19 -5.17 -10.34
C ALA A 38 9.77 -6.32 -9.43
N SER A 39 10.35 -6.35 -8.22
CA SER A 39 9.97 -7.31 -7.18
C SER A 39 8.49 -7.16 -6.79
N ALA A 40 7.88 -8.25 -6.29
CA ALA A 40 6.49 -8.29 -5.85
C ALA A 40 6.27 -7.59 -4.48
N GLN A 41 7.21 -6.80 -3.97
CA GLN A 41 7.04 -6.08 -2.71
C GLN A 41 5.84 -5.13 -2.76
N CYS A 42 5.13 -5.02 -1.64
CA CYS A 42 3.96 -4.14 -1.54
C CYS A 42 2.88 -4.44 -2.59
N SER A 43 2.65 -5.70 -2.89
CA SER A 43 1.64 -6.13 -3.87
C SER A 43 0.23 -6.22 -3.28
N GLN A 44 0.10 -6.00 -1.98
CA GLN A 44 -1.18 -5.88 -1.27
C GLN A 44 -1.61 -4.40 -1.24
N GLY A 45 -2.90 -4.14 -1.05
CA GLY A 45 -3.42 -2.78 -0.97
C GLY A 45 -3.72 -2.14 -2.33
N VAL A 46 -3.51 -0.82 -2.46
CA VAL A 46 -3.81 -0.06 -3.70
C VAL A 46 -2.59 -0.04 -4.60
N VAL A 47 -2.68 -0.76 -5.72
CA VAL A 47 -1.62 -0.92 -6.71
C VAL A 47 -2.16 -0.56 -8.09
N TYR A 48 -1.54 0.43 -8.74
CA TYR A 48 -1.93 0.87 -10.08
C TYR A 48 -0.96 0.43 -11.18
N ASP A 49 0.27 0.09 -10.81
CA ASP A 49 1.26 -0.43 -11.74
C ASP A 49 1.10 -1.94 -12.01
N THR A 50 1.67 -2.40 -13.10
CA THR A 50 1.67 -3.82 -13.49
C THR A 50 2.92 -4.58 -13.04
N GLY A 51 3.78 -3.96 -12.22
CA GLY A 51 5.10 -4.48 -11.87
C GLY A 51 6.15 -4.32 -12.96
N SER A 52 5.82 -3.66 -14.08
CA SER A 52 6.74 -3.38 -15.18
C SER A 52 6.93 -1.88 -15.35
N PHE A 53 8.18 -1.42 -15.43
CA PHE A 53 8.53 -0.01 -15.51
C PHE A 53 9.43 0.26 -16.71
N THR A 54 9.10 1.30 -17.48
CA THR A 54 9.81 1.64 -18.71
C THR A 54 10.97 2.62 -18.48
N ALA A 55 10.89 3.42 -17.41
CA ALA A 55 11.91 4.41 -17.09
C ALA A 55 11.94 4.77 -15.58
N GLY A 56 13.05 5.33 -15.13
CA GLY A 56 13.14 6.12 -13.91
C GLY A 56 13.04 7.62 -14.25
N TYR A 57 12.14 8.33 -13.61
CA TYR A 57 11.87 9.75 -13.85
C TYR A 57 12.63 10.61 -12.85
N ILE A 58 13.43 11.53 -13.34
CA ILE A 58 14.30 12.42 -12.56
C ILE A 58 13.78 13.85 -12.68
N ILE A 59 13.69 14.54 -11.55
CA ILE A 59 13.49 16.00 -11.48
C ILE A 59 14.48 16.62 -10.49
N GLY A 60 14.57 17.96 -10.51
CA GLY A 60 15.34 18.69 -9.49
C GLY A 60 16.86 18.56 -9.61
N SER A 61 17.39 18.20 -10.79
CA SER A 61 18.83 18.30 -11.05
C SER A 61 19.31 19.72 -10.82
N GLY A 62 20.00 19.97 -9.71
CA GLY A 62 20.39 21.29 -9.25
C GLY A 62 19.51 21.91 -8.15
N HIS A 63 18.51 21.18 -7.67
CA HIS A 63 17.66 21.52 -6.53
C HIS A 63 17.81 20.44 -5.46
N PRO A 64 18.90 20.41 -4.68
CA PRO A 64 19.11 19.38 -3.66
C PRO A 64 18.00 19.45 -2.60
N ASN A 65 17.42 18.30 -2.27
CA ASN A 65 16.35 18.10 -1.29
C ASN A 65 14.95 18.64 -1.64
N ASP A 66 14.73 19.14 -2.88
CA ASP A 66 13.44 19.75 -3.25
C ASP A 66 12.64 18.96 -4.29
N ALA A 67 13.24 17.96 -4.93
CA ALA A 67 12.57 17.14 -5.93
C ALA A 67 11.43 16.35 -5.27
N THR A 68 10.19 16.62 -5.66
CA THR A 68 9.01 15.91 -5.15
C THR A 68 8.18 15.42 -6.32
N MET A 69 7.78 14.15 -6.30
CA MET A 69 6.80 13.58 -7.23
C MET A 69 5.73 12.83 -6.45
N VAL A 70 4.49 13.06 -6.81
CA VAL A 70 3.31 12.43 -6.19
C VAL A 70 2.35 11.90 -7.25
N MET A 71 1.58 10.87 -6.89
CA MET A 71 0.51 10.33 -7.71
C MET A 71 -0.78 10.25 -6.88
N LYS A 72 -1.92 10.49 -7.52
CA LYS A 72 -3.24 10.40 -6.88
C LYS A 72 -3.64 8.94 -6.67
N PHE A 73 -4.19 8.68 -5.50
CA PHE A 73 -4.77 7.40 -5.13
C PHE A 73 -6.19 7.56 -4.65
N ASP A 74 -7.08 6.72 -5.17
CA ASP A 74 -8.41 6.52 -4.61
C ASP A 74 -8.30 5.45 -3.54
N LEU A 75 -8.70 5.80 -2.31
CA LEU A 75 -8.58 4.94 -1.15
C LEU A 75 -9.88 4.17 -0.91
N PRO A 76 -9.82 2.94 -0.37
CA PRO A 76 -11.02 2.24 0.08
C PRO A 76 -11.83 3.08 1.06
N ALA A 77 -13.16 2.96 0.98
CA ALA A 77 -14.07 3.68 1.87
C ALA A 77 -13.73 3.41 3.35
N GLY A 78 -13.69 4.47 4.15
CA GLY A 78 -13.34 4.39 5.55
C GLY A 78 -11.84 4.36 5.85
N THR A 79 -10.98 4.53 4.85
CA THR A 79 -9.54 4.72 5.10
C THR A 79 -9.31 6.02 5.87
N THR A 80 -8.61 5.95 6.99
CA THR A 80 -8.27 7.12 7.82
C THR A 80 -6.76 7.31 7.97
N ARG A 81 -5.96 6.31 7.61
CA ARG A 81 -4.50 6.35 7.66
C ARG A 81 -3.89 5.41 6.63
N LEU A 82 -2.60 5.50 6.44
CA LEU A 82 -1.79 4.58 5.65
C LEU A 82 -0.94 3.75 6.63
N ASP A 83 -0.83 2.44 6.40
CA ASP A 83 0.05 1.58 7.18
C ASP A 83 1.42 1.46 6.52
N GLN A 84 1.45 1.43 5.20
CA GLN A 84 2.68 1.28 4.45
C GLN A 84 2.61 2.04 3.13
N VAL A 85 3.72 2.65 2.74
CA VAL A 85 3.93 3.23 1.41
C VAL A 85 5.17 2.59 0.81
N CYS A 86 5.10 2.23 -0.46
CA CYS A 86 6.25 1.68 -1.18
C CYS A 86 6.59 2.51 -2.39
N GLY A 87 7.88 2.81 -2.54
CA GLY A 87 8.42 3.55 -3.68
C GLY A 87 9.44 2.76 -4.47
N CYS A 88 9.29 2.81 -5.79
CA CYS A 88 10.25 2.20 -6.70
C CYS A 88 11.26 3.23 -7.18
N PHE A 89 12.57 2.92 -6.99
CA PHE A 89 13.66 3.75 -7.43
C PHE A 89 14.65 2.99 -8.31
N SER A 90 15.34 3.74 -9.18
CA SER A 90 16.53 3.30 -9.91
C SER A 90 17.52 4.45 -10.03
N ARG A 91 18.80 4.14 -10.27
CA ARG A 91 19.85 5.17 -10.51
C ARG A 91 20.40 5.12 -11.91
N SER A 92 20.90 6.25 -12.40
CA SER A 92 21.30 6.41 -13.80
C SER A 92 22.58 5.67 -14.17
N ASN A 93 23.52 5.53 -13.23
CA ASN A 93 24.83 4.91 -13.48
C ASN A 93 25.51 4.49 -12.16
N SER A 94 26.64 3.80 -12.27
CA SER A 94 27.38 3.31 -11.11
C SER A 94 28.07 4.41 -10.28
N ALA A 95 28.29 5.60 -10.85
CA ALA A 95 28.87 6.75 -10.15
C ALA A 95 27.78 7.50 -9.32
N ALA A 96 26.50 7.31 -9.64
CA ALA A 96 25.41 7.84 -8.81
C ALA A 96 25.38 7.16 -7.43
N PRO A 97 25.01 7.87 -6.36
CA PRO A 97 24.89 7.27 -5.04
C PRO A 97 23.97 6.04 -5.05
N SER A 98 24.40 4.95 -4.41
CA SER A 98 23.57 3.75 -4.26
C SER A 98 22.64 3.80 -3.05
N SER A 99 22.70 4.88 -2.27
CA SER A 99 21.83 5.12 -1.12
C SER A 99 21.40 6.58 -1.12
N MET A 100 20.15 6.82 -0.70
CA MET A 100 19.63 8.18 -0.48
C MET A 100 18.69 8.21 0.70
N SER A 101 18.72 9.30 1.46
CA SER A 101 17.65 9.67 2.39
C SER A 101 16.56 10.41 1.62
N PHE A 102 15.31 10.17 1.95
CA PHE A 102 14.15 10.76 1.31
C PHE A 102 12.98 10.83 2.29
N GLU A 103 11.95 11.55 1.93
CA GLU A 103 10.68 11.60 2.64
C GLU A 103 9.59 10.96 1.78
N ALA A 104 8.80 10.06 2.36
CA ALA A 104 7.52 9.67 1.78
C ALA A 104 6.48 10.69 2.25
N VAL A 105 5.82 11.37 1.32
CA VAL A 105 4.96 12.54 1.56
C VAL A 105 3.52 12.26 1.19
N VAL A 106 2.59 12.86 1.94
CA VAL A 106 1.15 12.75 1.71
C VAL A 106 0.56 14.15 1.63
N TYR A 107 -0.25 14.38 0.59
CA TYR A 107 -1.02 15.61 0.39
C TYR A 107 -2.48 15.28 0.18
N ASP A 108 -3.37 16.18 0.62
CA ASP A 108 -4.77 16.14 0.23
C ASP A 108 -4.95 16.50 -1.26
N ASP A 109 -6.08 16.18 -1.85
CA ASP A 109 -6.45 16.54 -3.23
C ASP A 109 -7.29 17.83 -3.30
N ASP A 110 -7.19 18.67 -2.27
CA ASP A 110 -7.93 19.92 -2.10
C ASP A 110 -7.29 21.14 -2.78
N GLY A 111 -6.21 20.95 -3.53
CA GLY A 111 -5.57 22.01 -4.30
C GLY A 111 -6.38 22.43 -5.53
N PRO A 112 -6.04 23.59 -6.15
CA PRO A 112 -6.76 24.12 -7.31
C PRO A 112 -6.88 23.10 -8.45
N GLY A 113 -8.11 22.84 -8.91
CA GLY A 113 -8.36 21.86 -9.97
C GLY A 113 -8.12 20.40 -9.57
N GLY A 114 -8.09 20.08 -8.28
CA GLY A 114 -7.85 18.73 -7.77
C GLY A 114 -6.37 18.32 -7.79
N GLN A 115 -5.46 19.28 -7.79
CA GLN A 115 -4.01 19.10 -7.61
C GLN A 115 -3.70 18.77 -6.14
N PRO A 116 -2.45 18.33 -5.83
CA PRO A 116 -2.01 18.26 -4.45
C PRO A 116 -2.19 19.62 -3.76
N GLY A 117 -2.83 19.62 -2.60
CA GLY A 117 -3.13 20.81 -1.82
C GLY A 117 -2.52 20.77 -0.43
N THR A 118 -3.33 20.57 0.60
CA THR A 118 -2.89 20.54 1.99
C THR A 118 -1.87 19.43 2.25
N PHE A 119 -0.70 19.80 2.78
CA PHE A 119 0.30 18.82 3.22
C PHE A 119 -0.16 18.12 4.51
N LEU A 120 -0.36 16.80 4.44
CA LEU A 120 -0.85 16.00 5.56
C LEU A 120 0.28 15.44 6.43
N GLY A 121 1.46 15.24 5.86
CA GLY A 121 2.62 14.78 6.60
C GLY A 121 3.66 14.04 5.77
N ALA A 122 4.75 13.65 6.43
CA ALA A 122 5.83 12.89 5.83
C ALA A 122 6.45 11.89 6.80
N VAL A 123 7.03 10.83 6.24
CA VAL A 123 7.86 9.85 6.95
C VAL A 123 9.25 9.82 6.31
N ASN A 124 10.28 10.04 7.14
CA ASN A 124 11.68 9.94 6.71
C ASN A 124 12.07 8.48 6.49
N ALA A 125 12.77 8.22 5.41
CA ALA A 125 13.25 6.89 5.05
C ALA A 125 14.62 6.95 4.36
N THR A 126 15.25 5.79 4.22
CA THR A 126 16.50 5.62 3.48
C THR A 126 16.37 4.44 2.53
N ALA A 127 16.62 4.67 1.25
CA ALA A 127 16.82 3.61 0.27
C ALA A 127 18.32 3.28 0.18
N SER A 128 18.66 2.00 0.25
CA SER A 128 20.02 1.51 0.13
C SER A 128 20.15 0.46 -0.99
N ALA A 129 21.33 0.32 -1.54
CA ALA A 129 21.62 -0.58 -2.65
C ALA A 129 20.71 -0.36 -3.87
N ILE A 130 20.39 0.91 -4.17
CA ILE A 130 19.59 1.28 -5.35
C ILE A 130 20.31 0.83 -6.60
N PRO A 131 19.68 -0.03 -7.44
CA PRO A 131 20.36 -0.60 -8.61
C PRO A 131 20.43 0.39 -9.77
N VAL A 132 21.38 0.14 -10.68
CA VAL A 132 21.51 0.91 -11.92
C VAL A 132 20.50 0.41 -12.94
N SER A 133 19.72 1.33 -13.53
CA SER A 133 18.75 1.06 -14.61
C SER A 133 17.86 -0.18 -14.35
N THR A 134 17.55 -0.45 -13.09
CA THR A 134 16.71 -1.58 -12.67
C THR A 134 15.72 -1.08 -11.62
N PRO A 135 14.43 -1.40 -11.73
CA PRO A 135 13.44 -0.98 -10.76
C PRO A 135 13.54 -1.80 -9.46
N GLN A 136 13.56 -1.12 -8.32
CA GLN A 136 13.52 -1.77 -7.01
C GLN A 136 12.60 -1.02 -6.05
N PHE A 137 11.70 -1.75 -5.39
CA PHE A 137 10.83 -1.19 -4.36
C PHE A 137 11.50 -1.13 -3.00
N TYR A 138 11.14 -0.08 -2.27
CA TYR A 138 11.49 0.18 -0.87
C TYR A 138 10.21 0.43 -0.10
N SER A 139 10.06 -0.26 1.03
CA SER A 139 8.90 -0.19 1.90
C SER A 139 9.14 0.81 3.03
N ILE A 140 8.17 1.66 3.30
CA ILE A 140 8.18 2.66 4.35
C ILE A 140 7.00 2.40 5.28
N ASP A 141 7.27 2.23 6.57
CA ASP A 141 6.26 2.04 7.61
C ASP A 141 5.61 3.37 7.98
N PHE A 142 4.30 3.47 7.78
CA PHE A 142 3.47 4.62 8.10
C PHE A 142 2.62 4.39 9.36
N SER A 143 2.59 3.18 9.92
CA SER A 143 1.68 2.79 11.01
C SER A 143 1.78 3.69 12.25
N GLY A 144 2.99 4.21 12.53
CA GLY A 144 3.27 5.11 13.64
C GLY A 144 3.33 6.61 13.28
N SER A 145 3.02 6.99 12.03
CA SER A 145 3.22 8.36 11.55
C SER A 145 2.26 9.40 12.14
N GLY A 146 1.08 8.98 12.56
CA GLY A 146 0.00 9.88 12.97
C GLY A 146 -0.67 10.65 11.82
N ILE A 147 -0.30 10.35 10.57
CA ILE A 147 -0.87 11.00 9.39
C ILE A 147 -2.30 10.49 9.20
N VAL A 148 -3.26 11.43 9.25
CA VAL A 148 -4.67 11.18 9.02
C VAL A 148 -5.01 11.57 7.58
N VAL A 149 -5.69 10.68 6.85
CA VAL A 149 -6.21 10.98 5.51
C VAL A 149 -7.69 11.37 5.62
N PRO A 150 -8.04 12.62 5.28
CA PRO A 150 -9.38 13.15 5.53
C PRO A 150 -10.42 12.71 4.49
N ASN A 151 -9.97 12.28 3.32
CA ASN A 151 -10.81 12.01 2.15
C ASN A 151 -10.62 10.59 1.62
N THR A 152 -11.43 10.25 0.62
CA THR A 152 -11.32 8.98 -0.12
C THR A 152 -10.22 9.00 -1.19
N SER A 153 -9.55 10.14 -1.39
CA SER A 153 -8.42 10.25 -2.31
C SER A 153 -7.33 11.15 -1.74
N VAL A 154 -6.09 10.82 -2.04
CA VAL A 154 -4.88 11.56 -1.61
C VAL A 154 -3.82 11.50 -2.69
N TYR A 155 -2.87 12.43 -2.63
CA TYR A 155 -1.61 12.32 -3.35
C TYR A 155 -0.54 11.75 -2.43
N VAL A 156 0.13 10.71 -2.87
CA VAL A 156 1.26 10.10 -2.16
C VAL A 156 2.46 10.01 -3.08
N GLY A 157 3.63 10.26 -2.54
CA GLY A 157 4.85 10.19 -3.30
C GLY A 157 6.09 10.43 -2.46
N PHE A 158 7.13 10.94 -3.08
CA PHE A 158 8.43 11.05 -2.46
C PHE A 158 9.06 12.42 -2.73
N ARG A 159 9.76 12.91 -1.70
CA ARG A 159 10.65 14.05 -1.76
C ARG A 159 12.08 13.56 -1.54
N TRP A 160 12.97 13.82 -2.50
CA TRP A 160 14.35 13.34 -2.46
C TRP A 160 15.30 14.38 -3.06
N PRO A 161 16.64 14.21 -2.91
CA PRO A 161 17.61 15.18 -3.44
C PRO A 161 17.62 15.36 -4.95
N GLY A 162 16.83 14.59 -5.69
CA GLY A 162 16.81 14.64 -7.16
C GLY A 162 18.09 14.08 -7.79
N GLY A 163 18.45 14.62 -8.96
CA GLY A 163 19.72 14.29 -9.63
C GLY A 163 19.71 12.95 -10.35
N ASN A 164 20.57 12.02 -9.93
CA ASN A 164 20.83 10.76 -10.67
C ASN A 164 19.98 9.56 -10.18
N ILE A 165 19.04 9.79 -9.27
CA ILE A 165 18.08 8.78 -8.80
C ILE A 165 16.70 9.21 -9.23
N GLY A 166 15.98 8.31 -9.90
CA GLY A 166 14.63 8.55 -10.41
C GLY A 166 13.61 7.60 -9.78
N ILE A 167 12.37 8.07 -9.68
CA ILE A 167 11.22 7.23 -9.35
C ILE A 167 10.84 6.41 -10.59
N CYS A 168 10.60 5.10 -10.43
CA CYS A 168 10.19 4.27 -11.56
C CYS A 168 8.81 4.68 -12.06
N GLY A 169 8.59 4.57 -13.37
CA GLY A 169 7.30 4.79 -13.98
C GLY A 169 7.12 4.01 -15.26
N ASN A 170 5.86 3.85 -15.67
CA ASN A 170 5.49 3.20 -16.90
C ASN A 170 4.74 4.19 -17.80
N SER A 171 5.33 4.49 -18.96
CA SER A 171 4.72 5.37 -19.98
C SER A 171 3.75 4.62 -20.91
N SER A 172 3.72 3.29 -20.85
CA SER A 172 2.89 2.41 -21.70
C SER A 172 1.66 1.86 -20.97
N SER A 173 1.40 2.28 -19.71
CA SER A 173 0.20 1.85 -18.99
C SER A 173 -1.07 2.25 -19.74
N ALA A 174 -2.07 1.36 -19.77
CA ALA A 174 -3.37 1.64 -20.40
C ALA A 174 -4.10 2.78 -19.68
N THR A 175 -4.00 2.85 -18.34
CA THR A 175 -4.62 3.88 -17.52
C THR A 175 -3.61 4.99 -17.20
N LEU A 176 -4.05 6.24 -17.32
CA LEU A 176 -3.31 7.40 -16.86
C LEU A 176 -3.77 7.77 -15.45
N HIS A 177 -2.83 7.76 -14.50
CA HIS A 177 -3.07 8.25 -13.14
C HIS A 177 -2.51 9.67 -13.00
N SER A 178 -3.29 10.56 -12.37
CA SER A 178 -2.88 11.94 -12.15
C SER A 178 -1.63 11.98 -11.29
N SER A 179 -0.57 12.59 -11.80
CA SER A 179 0.69 12.76 -11.08
C SER A 179 1.25 14.17 -11.30
N TYR A 180 1.89 14.67 -10.25
CA TYR A 180 2.46 16.02 -10.21
C TYR A 180 3.87 15.98 -9.67
N ASP A 181 4.65 16.98 -10.06
CA ASP A 181 6.00 17.18 -9.55
C ASP A 181 6.20 18.63 -9.06
N SER A 182 7.16 18.80 -8.17
CA SER A 182 7.53 20.06 -7.58
C SER A 182 9.04 20.12 -7.35
N VAL A 183 9.63 21.28 -7.57
CA VAL A 183 11.04 21.57 -7.26
C VAL A 183 11.19 22.63 -6.16
N ASN A 184 10.12 22.89 -5.42
CA ASN A 184 10.06 23.87 -4.33
C ASN A 184 9.28 23.32 -3.10
N SER A 185 9.49 22.05 -2.79
CA SER A 185 8.91 21.35 -1.63
C SER A 185 7.38 21.33 -1.60
N GLY A 186 6.72 21.39 -2.76
CA GLY A 186 5.26 21.36 -2.88
C GLY A 186 4.60 22.74 -2.77
N ALA A 187 5.37 23.83 -2.85
CA ALA A 187 4.78 25.18 -2.88
C ALA A 187 4.09 25.49 -4.22
N SER A 188 4.47 24.80 -5.28
CA SER A 188 3.76 24.78 -6.57
C SER A 188 3.91 23.40 -7.22
N TRP A 189 2.96 23.07 -8.08
CA TRP A 189 2.89 21.76 -8.72
C TRP A 189 2.79 21.89 -10.23
N ASP A 190 3.61 21.13 -10.94
CA ASP A 190 3.55 20.94 -12.38
C ASP A 190 3.02 19.54 -12.69
N ASN A 191 2.20 19.40 -13.74
CA ASN A 191 1.74 18.09 -14.17
C ASN A 191 2.88 17.32 -14.83
N THR A 192 3.13 16.07 -14.39
CA THR A 192 4.23 15.25 -14.92
C THR A 192 4.15 15.04 -16.43
N GLN A 193 2.93 15.02 -17.01
CA GLN A 193 2.76 14.94 -18.47
C GLN A 193 3.36 16.16 -19.19
N THR A 194 3.36 17.33 -18.55
CA THR A 194 3.95 18.57 -19.07
C THR A 194 5.46 18.61 -18.80
N THR A 195 5.87 18.27 -17.57
CA THR A 195 7.29 18.27 -17.16
C THR A 195 8.11 17.31 -18.03
N PHE A 196 7.55 16.17 -18.38
CA PHE A 196 8.22 15.16 -19.22
C PHE A 196 7.76 15.15 -20.67
N ALA A 197 7.19 16.24 -21.20
CA ALA A 197 6.71 16.31 -22.59
C ALA A 197 7.79 16.02 -23.65
N GLY A 198 9.08 16.20 -23.30
CA GLY A 198 10.23 15.82 -24.16
C GLY A 198 10.61 14.34 -24.13
N PHE A 199 9.97 13.54 -23.30
CA PHE A 199 10.15 12.10 -23.13
C PHE A 199 8.79 11.42 -23.12
N PRO A 200 8.71 10.07 -23.23
CA PRO A 200 7.46 9.38 -22.91
C PRO A 200 7.09 9.61 -21.44
N PRO A 201 6.06 10.46 -21.15
CA PRO A 201 5.75 10.84 -19.76
C PRO A 201 5.16 9.65 -18.99
N PRO A 202 5.30 9.60 -17.64
CA PRO A 202 4.78 8.51 -16.86
C PRO A 202 3.24 8.52 -16.87
N ARG A 203 2.62 7.42 -17.20
CA ARG A 203 1.18 7.20 -17.04
C ARG A 203 0.84 6.65 -15.67
N VAL A 204 1.80 5.97 -15.05
CA VAL A 204 1.77 5.49 -13.67
C VAL A 204 3.16 5.53 -13.07
N LEU A 205 3.27 5.97 -11.82
CA LEU A 205 4.50 5.92 -11.03
C LEU A 205 4.56 4.64 -10.21
N GLY A 206 5.75 4.16 -9.91
CA GLY A 206 6.02 3.02 -9.05
C GLY A 206 5.80 3.37 -7.57
N ILE A 207 4.56 3.67 -7.23
CA ILE A 207 4.11 3.97 -5.87
C ILE A 207 2.97 3.01 -5.54
N ARG A 208 3.02 2.39 -4.36
CA ARG A 208 1.98 1.47 -3.86
C ARG A 208 1.64 1.81 -2.44
N LEU A 209 0.38 1.65 -2.07
CA LEU A 209 -0.12 1.99 -0.74
C LEU A 209 -0.74 0.75 -0.09
N ASP A 210 -0.53 0.61 1.22
CA ASP A 210 -1.33 -0.27 2.08
C ASP A 210 -2.14 0.62 3.04
N PRO A 211 -3.38 0.96 2.66
CA PRO A 211 -4.23 1.81 3.47
C PRO A 211 -4.90 1.00 4.57
N THR A 212 -4.86 1.52 5.80
CA THR A 212 -5.67 0.96 6.87
C THR A 212 -7.09 1.52 6.75
N PRO A 213 -8.10 0.66 6.60
CA PRO A 213 -9.48 1.10 6.73
C PRO A 213 -9.68 1.81 8.09
N GLY A 214 -10.42 2.92 8.06
CA GLY A 214 -10.80 3.59 9.30
C GLY A 214 -11.62 2.71 10.21
N PRO A 215 -11.82 3.13 11.47
CA PRO A 215 -12.66 2.39 12.39
C PRO A 215 -14.05 2.21 11.76
N THR A 216 -14.35 0.97 11.41
CA THR A 216 -15.66 0.56 10.94
C THR A 216 -16.36 -0.18 12.05
N THR A 217 -17.67 -0.28 11.98
CA THR A 217 -18.42 -1.20 12.84
C THR A 217 -18.76 -2.44 12.05
N CYS A 218 -18.65 -3.59 12.68
CA CYS A 218 -19.10 -4.83 12.08
C CYS A 218 -20.60 -4.77 11.78
N THR A 219 -21.00 -5.10 10.56
CA THR A 219 -22.42 -5.23 10.19
C THR A 219 -22.80 -6.71 10.26
N PRO A 220 -23.72 -7.12 11.16
CA PRO A 220 -24.15 -8.50 11.29
C PRO A 220 -24.79 -9.01 10.00
N GLY A 221 -24.50 -10.28 9.66
CA GLY A 221 -25.07 -10.96 8.50
C GLY A 221 -25.20 -12.47 8.74
N ALA A 222 -25.71 -13.18 7.76
CA ALA A 222 -25.86 -14.64 7.86
C ALA A 222 -24.51 -15.37 8.08
N THR A 223 -23.42 -14.82 7.53
CA THR A 223 -22.05 -15.36 7.62
C THR A 223 -21.09 -14.47 8.41
N THR A 224 -21.59 -13.37 9.00
CA THR A 224 -20.79 -12.39 9.73
C THR A 224 -21.32 -12.23 11.16
N LEU A 225 -20.55 -12.73 12.14
CA LEU A 225 -20.83 -12.58 13.57
C LEU A 225 -20.12 -11.36 14.11
N CYS A 226 -20.87 -10.46 14.75
CA CYS A 226 -20.35 -9.23 15.35
C CYS A 226 -20.39 -9.30 16.88
N LEU A 227 -19.22 -9.11 17.50
CA LEU A 227 -19.03 -9.22 18.95
C LEU A 227 -18.44 -7.92 19.52
N ASN A 228 -18.54 -7.73 20.84
CA ASN A 228 -18.05 -6.55 21.59
C ASN A 228 -18.55 -5.22 20.99
N ASN A 229 -19.85 -4.97 21.04
CA ASN A 229 -20.49 -3.78 20.48
C ASN A 229 -20.15 -3.59 18.98
N ASN A 230 -20.17 -4.69 18.22
CA ASN A 230 -19.84 -4.72 16.79
C ASN A 230 -18.40 -4.27 16.46
N ARG A 231 -17.49 -4.40 17.40
CA ARG A 231 -16.06 -4.13 17.16
C ARG A 231 -15.36 -5.30 16.46
N PHE A 232 -15.66 -6.53 16.88
CA PHE A 232 -15.00 -7.71 16.30
C PHE A 232 -15.91 -8.38 15.28
N LYS A 233 -15.41 -8.50 14.04
CA LYS A 233 -16.02 -9.28 12.97
C LYS A 233 -15.44 -10.69 12.99
N VAL A 234 -16.30 -11.71 13.08
CA VAL A 234 -15.91 -13.11 13.02
C VAL A 234 -16.57 -13.75 11.81
N GLU A 235 -15.77 -14.37 10.97
CA GLU A 235 -16.17 -15.11 9.78
C GLU A 235 -15.40 -16.43 9.74
N ALA A 236 -15.93 -17.45 9.08
CA ALA A 236 -15.18 -18.68 8.85
C ALA A 236 -15.51 -19.32 7.52
N THR A 237 -14.50 -19.98 6.95
CA THR A 237 -14.64 -20.86 5.81
C THR A 237 -14.39 -22.31 6.23
N PHE A 238 -15.06 -23.24 5.54
CA PHE A 238 -14.84 -24.67 5.76
C PHE A 238 -14.60 -25.39 4.44
N ASN A 239 -13.90 -26.54 4.53
CA ASN A 239 -13.69 -27.45 3.41
C ASN A 239 -13.77 -28.90 3.94
N THR A 240 -14.57 -29.74 3.27
CA THR A 240 -14.76 -31.14 3.64
C THR A 240 -13.87 -32.08 2.81
N THR A 241 -13.69 -33.30 3.27
CA THR A 241 -13.00 -34.36 2.51
C THR A 241 -13.68 -34.71 1.17
N SER A 242 -14.98 -34.44 1.05
CA SER A 242 -15.73 -34.59 -0.22
C SER A 242 -15.56 -33.41 -1.17
N GLY A 243 -14.76 -32.38 -0.78
CA GLY A 243 -14.50 -31.20 -1.60
C GLY A 243 -15.58 -30.12 -1.53
N GLN A 244 -16.52 -30.19 -0.61
CA GLN A 244 -17.48 -29.13 -0.37
C GLN A 244 -16.79 -27.98 0.35
N ILE A 245 -16.82 -26.79 -0.25
CA ILE A 245 -16.27 -25.54 0.30
C ILE A 245 -17.42 -24.58 0.56
N GLY A 246 -17.40 -23.88 1.70
CA GLY A 246 -18.43 -22.91 2.03
C GLY A 246 -17.99 -21.90 3.07
N GLN A 247 -18.86 -20.88 3.27
CA GLN A 247 -18.78 -19.99 4.41
C GLN A 247 -19.69 -20.50 5.52
N ALA A 248 -19.18 -20.47 6.76
CA ALA A 248 -19.98 -20.82 7.93
C ALA A 248 -21.12 -19.83 8.12
N GLN A 249 -22.28 -20.33 8.50
CA GLN A 249 -23.38 -19.52 9.00
C GLN A 249 -23.14 -19.22 10.49
N VAL A 250 -23.64 -18.08 10.96
CA VAL A 250 -23.35 -17.60 12.32
C VAL A 250 -24.61 -17.32 13.11
N VAL A 251 -24.52 -17.52 14.42
CA VAL A 251 -25.56 -17.13 15.38
C VAL A 251 -24.93 -16.43 16.58
N LYS A 252 -25.34 -15.18 16.85
CA LYS A 252 -24.94 -14.42 18.04
C LYS A 252 -25.73 -14.92 19.26
N LEU A 253 -25.03 -15.29 20.34
CA LEU A 253 -25.64 -15.70 21.61
C LEU A 253 -25.63 -14.54 22.62
N THR A 254 -24.50 -13.86 22.76
CA THR A 254 -24.31 -12.72 23.64
C THR A 254 -23.50 -11.66 22.91
N ASP A 255 -23.21 -10.53 23.55
CA ASP A 255 -22.32 -9.54 22.93
C ASP A 255 -20.87 -10.04 22.79
N GLU A 256 -20.46 -11.02 23.59
CA GLU A 256 -19.10 -11.55 23.58
C GLU A 256 -18.98 -12.95 22.95
N THR A 257 -20.11 -13.60 22.61
CA THR A 257 -20.11 -15.02 22.23
C THR A 257 -21.10 -15.30 21.13
N GLY A 258 -20.71 -16.17 20.20
CA GLY A 258 -21.57 -16.75 19.20
C GLY A 258 -21.08 -18.12 18.76
N TYR A 259 -21.81 -18.75 17.84
CA TYR A 259 -21.41 -20.00 17.23
C TYR A 259 -21.55 -19.99 15.71
N LEU A 260 -20.92 -20.98 15.12
CA LEU A 260 -20.85 -21.20 13.68
C LEU A 260 -21.40 -22.60 13.37
N TRP A 261 -22.14 -22.71 12.26
CA TRP A 261 -22.61 -23.97 11.72
C TRP A 261 -22.34 -24.04 10.21
N PHE A 262 -22.21 -25.25 9.65
CA PHE A 262 -21.79 -25.44 8.25
C PHE A 262 -22.91 -26.05 7.40
N PHE A 263 -23.57 -27.08 7.89
CA PHE A 263 -24.48 -27.92 7.10
C PHE A 263 -25.93 -27.78 7.53
N ASP A 264 -26.17 -27.75 8.82
CA ASP A 264 -27.49 -27.66 9.42
C ASP A 264 -27.48 -26.72 10.62
N ALA A 265 -28.49 -25.86 10.73
CA ALA A 265 -28.58 -24.82 11.76
C ALA A 265 -28.71 -25.40 13.19
N SER A 266 -29.15 -26.65 13.34
CA SER A 266 -29.21 -27.37 14.61
C SER A 266 -27.89 -27.98 15.02
N ASN A 267 -26.88 -28.03 14.14
CA ASN A 267 -25.57 -28.63 14.38
C ASN A 267 -24.51 -27.53 14.61
N ILE A 268 -24.11 -27.34 15.86
CA ILE A 268 -23.08 -26.39 16.25
C ILE A 268 -21.71 -26.99 15.94
N GLU A 269 -20.94 -26.30 15.06
CA GLU A 269 -19.62 -26.77 14.68
C GLU A 269 -18.50 -26.08 15.46
N VAL A 270 -18.59 -24.73 15.67
CA VAL A 270 -17.58 -23.95 16.39
C VAL A 270 -18.24 -22.89 17.27
N VAL A 271 -17.78 -22.74 18.49
CA VAL A 271 -18.14 -21.64 19.39
C VAL A 271 -16.97 -20.65 19.45
N VAL A 272 -17.25 -19.35 19.38
CA VAL A 272 -16.23 -18.28 19.42
C VAL A 272 -16.63 -17.25 20.46
N LYS A 273 -15.63 -16.77 21.22
CA LYS A 273 -15.75 -15.66 22.17
C LYS A 273 -14.68 -14.62 21.89
N ALA A 274 -15.09 -13.34 21.91
CA ALA A 274 -14.18 -12.19 21.93
C ALA A 274 -14.40 -11.44 23.25
N LEU A 275 -13.39 -11.41 24.11
CA LEU A 275 -13.47 -10.86 25.46
C LEU A 275 -12.68 -9.57 25.57
N ASN A 276 -13.26 -8.53 26.16
CA ASN A 276 -12.55 -7.32 26.50
C ASN A 276 -11.77 -7.54 27.82
N ALA A 277 -10.46 -7.70 27.71
CA ALA A 277 -9.55 -7.82 28.86
C ALA A 277 -8.58 -6.62 28.95
N CYS A 278 -8.97 -5.46 28.39
CA CYS A 278 -8.14 -4.26 28.38
C CYS A 278 -7.73 -3.81 29.78
N SER A 279 -8.62 -3.89 30.76
CA SER A 279 -8.31 -3.58 32.15
C SER A 279 -7.44 -4.63 32.84
N PHE A 280 -7.31 -5.84 32.30
CA PHE A 280 -6.57 -6.94 32.90
C PHE A 280 -5.14 -7.01 32.38
N ASN A 281 -4.93 -7.11 31.05
CA ASN A 281 -3.60 -7.24 30.45
C ASN A 281 -3.40 -6.39 29.19
N ASN A 282 -4.25 -5.38 28.98
CA ASN A 282 -4.21 -4.49 27.83
C ASN A 282 -4.35 -5.25 26.50
N ARG A 283 -5.32 -6.21 26.45
CA ARG A 283 -5.59 -7.07 25.28
C ARG A 283 -7.08 -7.35 25.14
N TYR A 284 -7.50 -7.65 23.91
CA TYR A 284 -8.69 -8.45 23.67
C TYR A 284 -8.29 -9.91 23.49
N TRP A 285 -9.07 -10.82 24.06
CA TRP A 285 -8.86 -12.26 24.00
C TRP A 285 -9.80 -12.91 23.02
N ILE A 286 -9.31 -13.88 22.28
CA ILE A 286 -10.14 -14.73 21.42
C ILE A 286 -10.06 -16.17 21.92
N TYR A 287 -11.21 -16.72 22.26
CA TYR A 287 -11.35 -18.13 22.63
C TYR A 287 -12.30 -18.79 21.64
N ALA A 288 -11.92 -19.95 21.14
CA ALA A 288 -12.75 -20.75 20.26
C ALA A 288 -12.59 -22.24 20.57
N ALA A 289 -13.63 -23.02 20.31
CA ALA A 289 -13.58 -24.48 20.38
C ALA A 289 -14.58 -25.04 19.38
N GLY A 290 -14.21 -26.14 18.74
CA GLY A 290 -15.08 -26.81 17.76
C GLY A 290 -15.51 -28.22 18.16
N LEU A 291 -16.61 -28.64 17.55
CA LEU A 291 -17.17 -30.00 17.63
C LEU A 291 -17.11 -30.66 16.24
N THR A 292 -16.01 -30.43 15.52
CA THR A 292 -15.84 -30.83 14.14
C THR A 292 -14.40 -31.29 13.87
N ASP A 293 -14.22 -32.13 12.86
CA ASP A 293 -12.93 -32.48 12.25
C ASP A 293 -12.76 -31.96 10.83
N VAL A 294 -13.70 -31.11 10.39
CA VAL A 294 -13.65 -30.43 9.10
C VAL A 294 -12.51 -29.43 9.08
N HIS A 295 -11.90 -29.20 7.91
CA HIS A 295 -10.99 -28.07 7.75
C HIS A 295 -11.75 -26.76 7.92
N VAL A 296 -11.35 -25.97 8.90
CA VAL A 296 -11.97 -24.67 9.21
C VAL A 296 -10.92 -23.60 9.36
N VAL A 297 -11.15 -22.43 8.75
CA VAL A 297 -10.37 -21.23 9.00
C VAL A 297 -11.30 -20.17 9.58
N VAL A 298 -11.12 -19.86 10.87
CA VAL A 298 -11.83 -18.76 11.55
C VAL A 298 -11.00 -17.50 11.44
N THR A 299 -11.58 -16.44 10.90
CA THR A 299 -10.95 -15.11 10.82
C THR A 299 -11.67 -14.16 11.78
N VAL A 300 -10.91 -13.53 12.66
CA VAL A 300 -11.41 -12.48 13.57
C VAL A 300 -10.72 -11.19 13.22
N THR A 301 -11.49 -10.14 12.93
CA THR A 301 -11.00 -8.81 12.58
C THR A 301 -11.46 -7.79 13.63
N ASP A 302 -10.54 -7.04 14.21
CA ASP A 302 -10.86 -5.82 14.93
C ASP A 302 -11.16 -4.71 13.91
N THR A 303 -12.44 -4.40 13.74
CA THR A 303 -12.90 -3.46 12.71
C THR A 303 -12.52 -2.00 12.98
N GLN A 304 -12.10 -1.68 14.22
CA GLN A 304 -11.62 -0.34 14.56
C GLN A 304 -10.17 -0.09 14.11
N THR A 305 -9.38 -1.17 13.99
CA THR A 305 -7.96 -1.08 13.65
C THR A 305 -7.60 -1.78 12.35
N GLY A 306 -8.51 -2.60 11.80
CA GLY A 306 -8.24 -3.45 10.64
C GLY A 306 -7.37 -4.67 10.94
N VAL A 307 -6.82 -4.77 12.15
CA VAL A 307 -5.98 -5.92 12.54
C VAL A 307 -6.83 -7.19 12.57
N PHE A 308 -6.35 -8.26 11.99
CA PHE A 308 -7.04 -9.54 11.99
C PHE A 308 -6.14 -10.69 12.45
N LYS A 309 -6.78 -11.78 12.89
CA LYS A 309 -6.15 -13.06 13.21
C LYS A 309 -6.93 -14.21 12.58
N THR A 310 -6.20 -15.23 12.17
CA THR A 310 -6.76 -16.48 11.65
C THR A 310 -6.41 -17.66 12.56
N TYR A 311 -7.39 -18.52 12.75
CA TYR A 311 -7.26 -19.77 13.51
C TYR A 311 -7.66 -20.91 12.59
N ASN A 312 -6.75 -21.84 12.37
CA ASN A 312 -6.91 -22.92 11.39
C ASN A 312 -7.05 -24.28 12.11
N ASN A 313 -8.10 -25.02 11.78
CA ASN A 313 -8.23 -26.44 12.09
C ASN A 313 -7.97 -27.26 10.81
N PRO A 314 -6.91 -28.07 10.75
CA PRO A 314 -6.67 -28.92 9.59
C PRO A 314 -7.74 -30.01 9.43
N GLN A 315 -7.99 -30.44 8.18
CA GLN A 315 -8.91 -31.51 7.86
C GLN A 315 -8.56 -32.82 8.58
N GLY A 316 -9.56 -33.48 9.15
CA GLY A 316 -9.41 -34.75 9.85
C GLY A 316 -8.83 -34.61 11.25
N HIS A 317 -8.72 -33.43 11.78
CA HIS A 317 -8.27 -33.16 13.15
C HIS A 317 -9.41 -32.56 13.97
N ALA A 318 -9.57 -33.04 15.22
CA ALA A 318 -10.49 -32.41 16.15
C ALA A 318 -10.14 -30.94 16.37
N PHE A 319 -11.12 -30.04 16.30
CA PHE A 319 -10.91 -28.62 16.55
C PHE A 319 -10.62 -28.39 18.05
N LEU A 320 -9.34 -28.31 18.37
CA LEU A 320 -8.90 -28.11 19.75
C LEU A 320 -9.23 -26.71 20.27
N PRO A 321 -9.44 -26.54 21.59
CA PRO A 321 -9.67 -25.23 22.17
C PRO A 321 -8.52 -24.25 21.89
N ILE A 322 -8.87 -23.07 21.42
CA ILE A 322 -8.00 -21.93 21.22
C ILE A 322 -8.22 -20.98 22.41
N LEU A 323 -7.14 -20.63 23.10
CA LEU A 323 -7.14 -19.76 24.27
C LEU A 323 -6.14 -18.61 24.04
N ASP A 324 -6.40 -17.77 23.04
CA ASP A 324 -5.51 -16.64 22.71
C ASP A 324 -5.83 -15.42 23.58
N SER A 325 -5.19 -15.35 24.77
CA SER A 325 -5.27 -14.22 25.69
C SER A 325 -4.40 -13.03 25.33
N SER A 326 -3.77 -13.07 24.16
CA SER A 326 -2.95 -11.98 23.59
C SER A 326 -3.38 -11.58 22.18
N ALA A 327 -4.59 -11.95 21.78
CA ALA A 327 -5.04 -11.87 20.39
C ALA A 327 -4.88 -10.47 19.79
N PHE A 328 -5.37 -9.43 20.45
CA PHE A 328 -5.31 -8.06 19.92
C PHE A 328 -4.75 -7.08 20.96
N ALA A 329 -3.69 -6.36 20.59
CA ALA A 329 -3.10 -5.27 21.37
C ALA A 329 -3.71 -3.91 21.00
N THR A 330 -5.02 -3.88 20.82
CA THR A 330 -5.75 -2.76 20.24
C THR A 330 -6.69 -2.09 21.25
N CYS A 331 -6.37 -2.18 22.53
CA CYS A 331 -7.12 -1.49 23.58
C CYS A 331 -7.07 0.03 23.39
N PRO A 332 -8.17 0.76 23.75
CA PRO A 332 -8.21 2.22 23.72
C PRO A 332 -7.15 2.88 24.55
#